data_1e8eb5aefc40ac78e2f04cbf5e9cd17d
#
_entry.id   1e8eb5aefc40ac78e2f04cbf5e9cd17d
#
_cell.length_a   1.000
_cell.length_b   1.000
_cell.length_c   1.000
_cell.angle_alpha   90.00
_cell.angle_beta   90.00
_cell.angle_gamma   90.00
#
_symmetry.space_group_name_H-M   'P 1'
#
loop_
_entity.id
_entity.type
_entity.pdbx_description
1 polymer ?
#
loop_
_entity_poly.entity_id
_entity_poly.type
_entity_poly.pdbx_seq_one_letter_code
_entity_poly.pdbx_strand_id
1 'polypeptide(L)'
;MSASMTEIRWHGRGGQGAKTACLLLADAAFASGKYVQGFPEYGPERMGAPITAYNRISDIPCTIHSNIYAPDYVVVVDESLLSSVDVTAGLKEGGALVINSAKAPASLRPLLRGWTGRVGVIDARRISEEHLGGYFPNTPMLSAIVQVSRVLDPGRFIADMEASFRHKFATKPQVIQGNMNCLIQSMKEVRLA
;
A
#
# COMPACT_ATOMS: atom_id res chain seq x y z
N MET A 1 3.55 -23.64 -15.06
CA MET A 1 3.25 -22.22 -14.78
C MET A 1 4.39 -21.69 -13.94
N SER A 2 5.06 -20.61 -14.35
CA SER A 2 6.10 -19.98 -13.54
C SER A 2 5.45 -19.50 -12.25
N ALA A 3 6.02 -19.87 -11.11
CA ALA A 3 5.56 -19.38 -9.81
C ALA A 3 5.72 -17.85 -9.79
N SER A 4 4.61 -17.14 -9.65
CA SER A 4 4.63 -15.68 -9.64
C SER A 4 4.87 -15.19 -8.23
N MET A 5 5.94 -14.40 -8.05
CA MET A 5 6.18 -13.65 -6.81
C MET A 5 5.97 -12.17 -7.12
N THR A 6 5.15 -11.51 -6.32
CA THR A 6 4.92 -10.08 -6.40
C THR A 6 5.65 -9.38 -5.25
N GLU A 7 6.45 -8.39 -5.58
CA GLU A 7 7.23 -7.59 -4.65
C GLU A 7 6.72 -6.15 -4.59
N ILE A 8 6.39 -5.68 -3.39
CA ILE A 8 5.85 -4.34 -3.14
C ILE A 8 6.74 -3.62 -2.15
N ARG A 9 7.12 -2.37 -2.48
CA ARG A 9 7.85 -1.49 -1.58
C ARG A 9 6.99 -0.30 -1.18
N TRP A 10 6.92 -0.06 0.11
CA TRP A 10 6.17 1.04 0.71
C TRP A 10 7.11 2.15 1.14
N HIS A 11 6.78 3.38 0.81
CA HIS A 11 7.44 4.59 1.31
C HIS A 11 6.44 5.42 2.10
N GLY A 12 6.80 5.79 3.31
CA GLY A 12 6.00 6.65 4.19
C GLY A 12 6.87 7.38 5.19
N ARG A 13 6.23 8.07 6.12
CA ARG A 13 6.91 8.65 7.27
C ARG A 13 6.48 7.93 8.55
N GLY A 14 7.34 7.95 9.56
CA GLY A 14 7.02 7.42 10.88
C GLY A 14 5.70 8.00 11.40
N GLY A 15 4.79 7.12 11.84
CA GLY A 15 3.46 7.51 12.32
C GLY A 15 2.33 7.51 11.29
N GLN A 16 2.62 7.43 9.99
CA GLN A 16 1.57 7.45 8.93
C GLN A 16 1.00 6.07 8.57
N GLY A 17 1.43 5.02 9.24
CA GLY A 17 0.86 3.68 9.10
C GLY A 17 1.30 2.88 7.88
N ALA A 18 2.40 3.24 7.18
CA ALA A 18 2.95 2.44 6.07
C ALA A 18 3.32 1.02 6.52
N LYS A 19 3.98 0.87 7.68
CA LYS A 19 4.24 -0.43 8.31
C LYS A 19 2.95 -1.20 8.57
N THR A 20 1.93 -0.54 9.11
CA THR A 20 0.63 -1.18 9.40
C THR A 20 -0.05 -1.67 8.13
N ALA A 21 -0.06 -0.87 7.06
CA ALA A 21 -0.62 -1.27 5.77
C ALA A 21 0.14 -2.47 5.17
N CYS A 22 1.46 -2.46 5.22
CA CYS A 22 2.31 -3.56 4.79
C CYS A 22 1.97 -4.88 5.53
N LEU A 23 1.85 -4.84 6.85
CA LEU A 23 1.52 -6.02 7.66
C LEU A 23 0.09 -6.50 7.41
N LEU A 24 -0.89 -5.60 7.29
CA LEU A 24 -2.27 -5.95 6.95
C LEU A 24 -2.38 -6.61 5.57
N LEU A 25 -1.58 -6.15 4.58
CA LEU A 25 -1.51 -6.80 3.27
C LEU A 25 -0.94 -8.21 3.37
N ALA A 26 0.09 -8.40 4.18
CA ALA A 26 0.66 -9.73 4.42
C ALA A 26 -0.36 -10.66 5.09
N ASP A 27 -1.08 -10.20 6.12
CA ASP A 27 -2.11 -10.97 6.80
C ASP A 27 -3.25 -11.38 5.83
N ALA A 28 -3.73 -10.46 5.01
CA ALA A 28 -4.78 -10.72 4.01
C ALA A 28 -4.31 -11.71 2.94
N ALA A 29 -3.06 -11.60 2.48
CA ALA A 29 -2.48 -12.53 1.53
C ALA A 29 -2.30 -13.93 2.13
N PHE A 30 -1.85 -14.03 3.38
CA PHE A 30 -1.75 -15.29 4.09
C PHE A 30 -3.12 -15.95 4.27
N ALA A 31 -4.14 -15.20 4.68
CA ALA A 31 -5.52 -15.69 4.79
C ALA A 31 -6.08 -16.19 3.45
N SER A 32 -5.58 -15.65 2.33
CA SER A 32 -5.90 -16.10 0.97
C SER A 32 -5.10 -17.33 0.51
N GLY A 33 -4.26 -17.91 1.37
CA GLY A 33 -3.47 -19.12 1.09
C GLY A 33 -2.16 -18.85 0.36
N LYS A 34 -1.66 -17.60 0.35
CA LYS A 34 -0.37 -17.24 -0.24
C LYS A 34 0.77 -17.40 0.77
N TYR A 35 1.98 -17.63 0.26
CA TYR A 35 3.20 -17.45 1.04
C TYR A 35 3.56 -15.96 1.05
N VAL A 36 3.89 -15.43 2.24
CA VAL A 36 4.07 -14.00 2.43
C VAL A 36 5.29 -13.68 3.28
N GLN A 37 5.91 -12.55 2.98
CA GLN A 37 6.81 -11.84 3.86
C GLN A 37 6.32 -10.38 3.95
N GLY A 38 6.20 -9.85 5.16
CA GLY A 38 5.86 -8.45 5.41
C GLY A 38 6.80 -7.92 6.49
N PHE A 39 7.66 -6.96 6.15
CA PHE A 39 8.65 -6.45 7.10
C PHE A 39 8.99 -4.99 6.84
N PRO A 40 9.17 -4.18 7.91
CA PRO A 40 9.70 -2.83 7.79
C PRO A 40 11.23 -2.89 7.71
N GLU A 41 11.82 -1.90 7.08
CA GLU A 41 13.23 -1.59 7.21
C GLU A 41 13.44 -0.75 8.48
N TYR A 42 14.18 -1.28 9.43
CA TYR A 42 14.49 -0.58 10.67
C TYR A 42 15.68 0.36 10.45
N GLY A 43 15.41 1.65 10.50
CA GLY A 43 16.40 2.73 10.54
C GLY A 43 16.35 3.48 11.87
N PRO A 44 17.04 4.61 12.02
CA PRO A 44 16.89 5.47 13.20
C PRO A 44 15.45 5.99 13.24
N GLU A 45 14.56 5.26 13.91
CA GLU A 45 13.14 5.54 13.99
C GLU A 45 12.88 6.84 14.74
N ARG A 46 12.54 7.89 13.99
CA ARG A 46 12.01 9.14 14.54
C ARG A 46 10.65 9.40 13.91
N MET A 47 9.71 9.89 14.70
CA MET A 47 8.41 10.34 14.20
C MET A 47 8.64 11.32 13.03
N GLY A 48 7.99 11.07 11.88
CA GLY A 48 8.15 11.89 10.69
C GLY A 48 9.35 11.57 9.79
N ALA A 49 10.31 10.74 10.22
CA ALA A 49 11.40 10.29 9.35
C ALA A 49 10.90 9.39 8.22
N PRO A 50 11.54 9.40 7.03
CA PRO A 50 11.24 8.44 5.98
C PRO A 50 11.42 7.00 6.48
N ILE A 51 10.43 6.15 6.20
CA ILE A 51 10.49 4.71 6.50
C ILE A 51 10.17 3.92 5.22
N THR A 52 10.71 2.72 5.15
CA THR A 52 10.43 1.77 4.08
C THR A 52 9.85 0.48 4.67
N ALA A 53 8.91 -0.15 3.98
CA ALA A 53 8.43 -1.48 4.33
C ALA A 53 8.23 -2.30 3.05
N TYR A 54 8.18 -3.61 3.18
CA TYR A 54 8.23 -4.53 2.05
C TYR A 54 7.23 -5.66 2.19
N ASN A 55 6.58 -6.03 1.07
CA ASN A 55 5.83 -7.27 0.95
C ASN A 55 6.41 -8.13 -0.17
N ARG A 56 6.58 -9.43 0.09
CA ARG A 56 6.67 -10.50 -0.91
C ARG A 56 5.45 -11.37 -0.78
N ILE A 57 4.76 -11.59 -1.88
CA ILE A 57 3.54 -12.41 -1.94
C ILE A 57 3.74 -13.42 -3.09
N SER A 58 3.63 -14.71 -2.79
CA SER A 58 3.98 -15.78 -3.72
C SER A 58 3.05 -16.98 -3.60
N ASP A 59 2.96 -17.76 -4.67
CA ASP A 59 2.26 -19.06 -4.68
C ASP A 59 3.13 -20.20 -4.14
N ILE A 60 4.42 -19.97 -3.95
CA ILE A 60 5.39 -20.95 -3.41
C ILE A 60 6.15 -20.35 -2.21
N PRO A 61 6.76 -21.18 -1.35
CA PRO A 61 7.56 -20.68 -0.23
C PRO A 61 8.62 -19.67 -0.65
N CYS A 62 8.68 -18.54 0.07
CA CYS A 62 9.66 -17.49 -0.16
C CYS A 62 10.83 -17.64 0.82
N THR A 63 12.02 -17.91 0.28
CA THR A 63 13.26 -18.11 1.06
C THR A 63 14.23 -16.93 0.97
N ILE A 64 13.84 -15.85 0.31
CA ILE A 64 14.66 -14.64 0.15
C ILE A 64 14.53 -13.78 1.42
N HIS A 65 15.67 -13.38 2.00
CA HIS A 65 15.69 -12.58 3.25
C HIS A 65 16.26 -11.17 3.08
N SER A 66 16.60 -10.76 1.85
CA SER A 66 17.07 -9.38 1.57
C SER A 66 15.91 -8.40 1.45
N ASN A 67 16.22 -7.09 1.52
CA ASN A 67 15.30 -6.04 1.12
C ASN A 67 14.88 -6.17 -0.35
N ILE A 68 13.79 -5.50 -0.74
CA ILE A 68 13.30 -5.50 -2.12
C ILE A 68 13.93 -4.33 -2.87
N TYR A 69 14.85 -4.65 -3.78
CA TYR A 69 15.55 -3.66 -4.60
C TYR A 69 14.91 -3.45 -5.97
N ALA A 70 14.20 -4.46 -6.48
CA ALA A 70 13.50 -4.42 -7.77
C ALA A 70 12.01 -4.72 -7.61
N PRO A 71 11.20 -3.80 -7.02
CA PRO A 71 9.79 -4.04 -6.77
C PRO A 71 8.97 -4.08 -8.07
N ASP A 72 7.86 -4.84 -8.05
CA ASP A 72 6.82 -4.79 -9.08
C ASP A 72 5.91 -3.57 -8.86
N TYR A 73 5.70 -3.20 -7.61
CA TYR A 73 4.87 -2.05 -7.22
C TYR A 73 5.55 -1.23 -6.13
N VAL A 74 5.33 0.08 -6.19
CA VAL A 74 5.75 1.01 -5.14
C VAL A 74 4.54 1.77 -4.64
N VAL A 75 4.39 1.87 -3.31
CA VAL A 75 3.35 2.64 -2.65
C VAL A 75 3.97 3.81 -1.91
N VAL A 76 3.52 5.02 -2.20
CA VAL A 76 3.98 6.26 -1.56
C VAL A 76 2.85 6.84 -0.71
N VAL A 77 2.96 6.66 0.60
CA VAL A 77 1.94 7.10 1.57
C VAL A 77 1.99 8.61 1.82
N ASP A 78 3.14 9.22 1.57
CA ASP A 78 3.35 10.67 1.71
C ASP A 78 4.02 11.25 0.46
N GLU A 79 3.28 12.08 -0.30
CA GLU A 79 3.80 12.65 -1.54
C GLU A 79 5.05 13.53 -1.35
N SER A 80 5.27 14.08 -0.14
CA SER A 80 6.47 14.89 0.12
C SER A 80 7.77 14.10 -0.03
N LEU A 81 7.71 12.77 0.03
CA LEU A 81 8.86 11.91 -0.21
C LEU A 81 9.35 11.91 -1.66
N LEU A 82 8.49 12.25 -2.62
CA LEU A 82 8.86 12.32 -4.04
C LEU A 82 10.00 13.32 -4.32
N SER A 83 10.12 14.35 -3.48
CA SER A 83 11.20 15.35 -3.60
C SER A 83 12.52 14.94 -2.94
N SER A 84 12.46 14.04 -1.95
CA SER A 84 13.62 13.70 -1.10
C SER A 84 14.13 12.29 -1.28
N VAL A 85 13.28 11.37 -1.74
CA VAL A 85 13.60 9.95 -1.92
C VAL A 85 13.37 9.56 -3.37
N ASP A 86 14.27 8.78 -3.95
CA ASP A 86 14.01 8.14 -5.25
C ASP A 86 13.10 6.92 -5.06
N VAL A 87 11.79 7.18 -5.06
CA VAL A 87 10.79 6.13 -4.92
C VAL A 87 10.70 5.20 -6.14
N THR A 88 11.28 5.63 -7.27
CA THR A 88 11.27 4.86 -8.53
C THR A 88 12.49 3.94 -8.68
N ALA A 89 13.48 4.07 -7.80
CA ALA A 89 14.70 3.28 -7.88
C ALA A 89 14.40 1.78 -7.95
N GLY A 90 14.86 1.13 -9.00
CA GLY A 90 14.69 -0.31 -9.24
C GLY A 90 13.25 -0.77 -9.54
N LEU A 91 12.26 0.13 -9.64
CA LEU A 91 10.90 -0.26 -10.05
C LEU A 91 10.94 -0.91 -11.43
N LYS A 92 10.42 -2.15 -11.51
CA LYS A 92 10.46 -2.96 -12.74
C LYS A 92 9.70 -2.29 -13.88
N GLU A 93 10.17 -2.46 -15.09
CA GLU A 93 9.42 -2.12 -16.30
C GLU A 93 8.08 -2.88 -16.31
N GLY A 94 6.98 -2.17 -16.59
CA GLY A 94 5.63 -2.73 -16.45
C GLY A 94 5.04 -2.67 -15.03
N GLY A 95 5.83 -2.29 -14.03
CA GLY A 95 5.36 -2.03 -12.68
C GLY A 95 4.44 -0.80 -12.55
N ALA A 96 4.02 -0.48 -11.33
CA ALA A 96 3.22 0.71 -11.07
C ALA A 96 3.59 1.39 -9.74
N LEU A 97 3.44 2.72 -9.72
CA LEU A 97 3.42 3.54 -8.51
C LEU A 97 1.98 3.76 -8.05
N VAL A 98 1.75 3.72 -6.74
CA VAL A 98 0.49 4.18 -6.12
C VAL A 98 0.81 5.27 -5.12
N ILE A 99 0.30 6.48 -5.34
CA ILE A 99 0.68 7.69 -4.60
C ILE A 99 -0.54 8.27 -3.89
N ASN A 100 -0.40 8.55 -2.60
CA ASN A 100 -1.36 9.35 -1.85
C ASN A 100 -1.19 10.82 -2.20
N SER A 101 -2.10 11.35 -2.99
CA SER A 101 -2.10 12.76 -3.39
C SER A 101 -3.50 13.17 -3.88
N ALA A 102 -3.85 14.43 -3.66
CA ALA A 102 -5.03 15.06 -4.26
C ALA A 102 -4.78 15.53 -5.71
N LYS A 103 -3.51 15.52 -6.17
CA LYS A 103 -3.10 16.01 -7.50
C LYS A 103 -3.43 14.99 -8.58
N ALA A 104 -3.56 15.46 -9.81
CA ALA A 104 -3.65 14.57 -10.97
C ALA A 104 -2.31 13.85 -11.23
N PRO A 105 -2.31 12.62 -11.79
CA PRO A 105 -1.07 11.88 -12.10
C PRO A 105 -0.07 12.68 -12.93
N ALA A 106 -0.54 13.46 -13.91
CA ALA A 106 0.30 14.29 -14.77
C ALA A 106 1.13 15.33 -13.98
N SER A 107 0.57 15.89 -12.90
CA SER A 107 1.26 16.87 -12.06
C SER A 107 2.37 16.26 -11.20
N LEU A 108 2.34 14.95 -11.00
CA LEU A 108 3.36 14.23 -10.22
C LEU A 108 4.50 13.71 -11.08
N ARG A 109 4.30 13.53 -12.40
CA ARG A 109 5.30 13.03 -13.33
C ARG A 109 6.67 13.71 -13.24
N PRO A 110 6.78 15.06 -13.15
CA PRO A 110 8.08 15.73 -13.03
C PRO A 110 8.89 15.31 -11.79
N LEU A 111 8.23 14.80 -10.75
CA LEU A 111 8.87 14.37 -9.50
C LEU A 111 9.37 12.91 -9.55
N LEU A 112 9.06 12.17 -10.62
CA LEU A 112 9.34 10.73 -10.74
C LEU A 112 10.66 10.44 -11.47
N ARG A 113 11.59 11.38 -11.51
CA ARG A 113 12.96 11.21 -12.03
C ARG A 113 13.03 10.56 -13.41
N GLY A 114 12.09 10.89 -14.29
CA GLY A 114 12.02 10.38 -15.66
C GLY A 114 11.35 9.00 -15.81
N TRP A 115 10.86 8.40 -14.71
CA TRP A 115 10.09 7.16 -14.82
C TRP A 115 8.73 7.41 -15.50
N THR A 116 8.42 6.62 -16.54
CA THR A 116 7.26 6.84 -17.44
C THR A 116 6.16 5.80 -17.31
N GLY A 117 6.33 4.80 -16.44
CA GLY A 117 5.36 3.72 -16.26
C GLY A 117 4.06 4.17 -15.60
N ARG A 118 3.23 3.23 -15.19
CA ARG A 118 1.89 3.47 -14.67
C ARG A 118 1.91 4.15 -13.30
N VAL A 119 1.08 5.19 -13.12
CA VAL A 119 0.92 5.92 -11.86
C VAL A 119 -0.54 5.88 -11.42
N GLY A 120 -0.79 5.23 -10.29
CA GLY A 120 -2.06 5.29 -9.58
C GLY A 120 -2.04 6.43 -8.56
N VAL A 121 -3.09 7.24 -8.52
CA VAL A 121 -3.22 8.33 -7.54
C VAL A 121 -4.53 8.21 -6.81
N ILE A 122 -4.50 8.47 -5.51
CA ILE A 122 -5.66 8.47 -4.63
C ILE A 122 -5.49 9.50 -3.53
N ASP A 123 -6.54 10.26 -3.22
CA ASP A 123 -6.57 11.16 -2.08
C ASP A 123 -6.95 10.40 -0.79
N ALA A 124 -5.97 9.64 -0.29
CA ALA A 124 -6.14 8.85 0.92
C ALA A 124 -6.34 9.71 2.17
N ARG A 125 -5.85 10.96 2.17
CA ARG A 125 -6.10 11.92 3.25
C ARG A 125 -7.58 12.23 3.34
N ARG A 126 -8.18 12.73 2.25
CA ARG A 126 -9.60 13.09 2.23
C ARG A 126 -10.49 11.91 2.60
N ILE A 127 -10.25 10.73 2.02
CA ILE A 127 -11.03 9.52 2.29
C ILE A 127 -10.96 9.14 3.78
N SER A 128 -9.78 9.17 4.39
CA SER A 128 -9.64 8.83 5.81
C SER A 128 -10.26 9.88 6.73
N GLU A 129 -10.12 11.16 6.43
CA GLU A 129 -10.75 12.24 7.20
C GLU A 129 -12.28 12.16 7.13
N GLU A 130 -12.84 11.85 5.96
CA GLU A 130 -14.29 11.68 5.75
C GLU A 130 -14.88 10.51 6.54
N HIS A 131 -14.22 9.37 6.59
CA HIS A 131 -14.78 8.15 7.18
C HIS A 131 -14.27 7.80 8.57
N LEU A 132 -13.12 8.31 8.96
CA LEU A 132 -12.47 8.00 10.24
C LEU A 132 -12.27 9.24 11.13
N GLY A 133 -12.60 10.43 10.62
CA GLY A 133 -12.45 11.68 11.36
C GLY A 133 -11.00 12.12 11.59
N GLY A 134 -10.03 11.58 10.83
CA GLY A 134 -8.62 11.91 10.98
C GLY A 134 -7.75 11.35 9.86
N TYR A 135 -6.47 11.74 9.87
CA TYR A 135 -5.51 11.32 8.84
C TYR A 135 -4.96 9.91 9.11
N PHE A 136 -5.58 8.91 8.50
CA PHE A 136 -5.20 7.49 8.59
C PHE A 136 -5.05 6.90 7.18
N PRO A 137 -4.03 7.26 6.41
CA PRO A 137 -3.91 6.89 4.99
C PRO A 137 -3.64 5.40 4.75
N ASN A 138 -3.28 4.65 5.77
CA ASN A 138 -2.92 3.23 5.67
C ASN A 138 -4.03 2.38 5.06
N THR A 139 -5.27 2.52 5.50
CA THR A 139 -6.41 1.72 4.99
C THR A 139 -6.75 2.07 3.52
N PRO A 140 -6.90 3.35 3.13
CA PRO A 140 -7.07 3.72 1.73
C PRO A 140 -5.94 3.25 0.82
N MET A 141 -4.69 3.42 1.23
CA MET A 141 -3.52 3.02 0.42
C MET A 141 -3.41 1.50 0.27
N LEU A 142 -3.76 0.74 1.32
CA LEU A 142 -3.84 -0.72 1.28
C LEU A 142 -4.84 -1.19 0.21
N SER A 143 -6.01 -0.59 0.18
CA SER A 143 -7.04 -0.92 -0.80
C SER A 143 -6.63 -0.53 -2.22
N ALA A 144 -6.04 0.66 -2.38
CA ALA A 144 -5.57 1.15 -3.68
C ALA A 144 -4.51 0.22 -4.30
N ILE A 145 -3.54 -0.27 -3.51
CA ILE A 145 -2.53 -1.19 -4.04
C ILE A 145 -3.14 -2.54 -4.43
N VAL A 146 -4.09 -3.08 -3.67
CA VAL A 146 -4.78 -4.32 -4.05
C VAL A 146 -5.54 -4.13 -5.37
N GLN A 147 -6.22 -3.00 -5.54
CA GLN A 147 -6.95 -2.67 -6.77
C GLN A 147 -6.02 -2.54 -7.98
N VAL A 148 -4.85 -1.90 -7.83
CA VAL A 148 -3.92 -1.65 -8.93
C VAL A 148 -3.11 -2.90 -9.28
N SER A 149 -2.63 -3.64 -8.27
CA SER A 149 -1.76 -4.79 -8.47
C SER A 149 -2.51 -6.08 -8.81
N ARG A 150 -3.74 -6.21 -8.34
CA ARG A 150 -4.52 -7.46 -8.41
C ARG A 150 -3.80 -8.65 -7.77
N VAL A 151 -2.91 -8.40 -6.84
CA VAL A 151 -2.16 -9.44 -6.11
C VAL A 151 -3.07 -10.33 -5.26
N LEU A 152 -4.22 -9.79 -4.88
CA LEU A 152 -5.36 -10.49 -4.28
C LEU A 152 -6.62 -10.19 -5.08
N ASP A 153 -7.59 -11.10 -5.06
CA ASP A 153 -8.94 -10.80 -5.55
C ASP A 153 -9.57 -9.69 -4.71
N PRO A 154 -9.99 -8.56 -5.30
CA PRO A 154 -10.49 -7.43 -4.55
C PRO A 154 -11.75 -7.72 -3.72
N GLY A 155 -12.65 -8.57 -4.24
CA GLY A 155 -13.88 -8.93 -3.54
C GLY A 155 -13.59 -9.76 -2.29
N ARG A 156 -12.74 -10.78 -2.43
CA ARG A 156 -12.28 -11.60 -1.32
C ARG A 156 -11.49 -10.76 -0.29
N PHE A 157 -10.60 -9.90 -0.76
CA PHE A 157 -9.85 -8.99 0.12
C PHE A 157 -10.76 -8.13 0.99
N ILE A 158 -11.84 -7.55 0.44
CA ILE A 158 -12.81 -6.76 1.22
C ILE A 158 -13.48 -7.62 2.29
N ALA A 159 -13.89 -8.86 1.97
CA ALA A 159 -14.51 -9.77 2.94
C ALA A 159 -13.52 -10.18 4.06
N ASP A 160 -12.28 -10.51 3.72
CA ASP A 160 -11.24 -10.88 4.66
C ASP A 160 -10.89 -9.70 5.58
N MET A 161 -10.83 -8.48 5.05
CA MET A 161 -10.61 -7.26 5.85
C MET A 161 -11.77 -6.95 6.78
N GLU A 162 -13.02 -7.18 6.37
CA GLU A 162 -14.18 -7.02 7.26
C GLU A 162 -14.09 -7.97 8.45
N ALA A 163 -13.78 -9.25 8.21
CA ALA A 163 -13.59 -10.23 9.27
C ALA A 163 -12.45 -9.82 10.23
N SER A 164 -11.31 -9.38 9.69
CA SER A 164 -10.16 -8.89 10.46
C SER A 164 -10.53 -7.68 11.33
N PHE A 165 -11.24 -6.70 10.78
CA PHE A 165 -11.65 -5.51 11.53
C PHE A 165 -12.70 -5.84 12.59
N ARG A 166 -13.64 -6.75 12.33
CA ARG A 166 -14.61 -7.22 13.33
C ARG A 166 -13.90 -7.88 14.51
N HIS A 167 -12.87 -8.67 14.27
CA HIS A 167 -12.07 -9.27 15.32
C HIS A 167 -11.26 -8.21 16.11
N LYS A 168 -10.58 -7.31 15.39
CA LYS A 168 -9.67 -6.32 15.98
C LYS A 168 -10.41 -5.20 16.73
N PHE A 169 -11.56 -4.78 16.23
CA PHE A 169 -12.33 -3.63 16.74
C PHE A 169 -13.73 -4.03 17.25
N ALA A 170 -13.87 -5.22 17.82
CA ALA A 170 -15.15 -5.81 18.23
C ALA A 170 -16.05 -4.85 19.06
N THR A 171 -15.44 -3.99 19.88
CA THR A 171 -16.15 -3.01 20.74
C THR A 171 -16.33 -1.63 20.08
N LYS A 172 -15.92 -1.44 18.82
CA LYS A 172 -15.92 -0.14 18.15
C LYS A 172 -16.52 -0.25 16.73
N PRO A 173 -17.85 -0.51 16.61
CA PRO A 173 -18.49 -0.76 15.32
C PRO A 173 -18.34 0.39 14.33
N GLN A 174 -18.31 1.64 14.78
CA GLN A 174 -18.11 2.81 13.92
C GLN A 174 -16.69 2.84 13.30
N VAL A 175 -15.67 2.32 13.99
CA VAL A 175 -14.31 2.19 13.45
C VAL A 175 -14.27 1.11 12.36
N ILE A 176 -14.99 0.01 12.54
CA ILE A 176 -15.14 -1.03 11.54
C ILE A 176 -15.78 -0.44 10.28
N GLN A 177 -16.93 0.21 10.43
CA GLN A 177 -17.65 0.78 9.28
C GLN A 177 -16.83 1.85 8.56
N GLY A 178 -16.16 2.74 9.31
CA GLY A 178 -15.29 3.77 8.73
C GLY A 178 -14.14 3.17 7.91
N ASN A 179 -13.46 2.13 8.43
CA ASN A 179 -12.41 1.45 7.69
C ASN A 179 -12.95 0.72 6.44
N MET A 180 -14.12 0.07 6.54
CA MET A 180 -14.74 -0.59 5.38
C MET A 180 -15.11 0.43 4.29
N ASN A 181 -15.66 1.58 4.67
CA ASN A 181 -15.95 2.67 3.72
C ASN A 181 -14.66 3.17 3.04
N CYS A 182 -13.57 3.35 3.81
CA CYS A 182 -12.25 3.70 3.25
C CYS A 182 -11.79 2.68 2.20
N LEU A 183 -11.86 1.37 2.48
CA LEU A 183 -11.45 0.34 1.54
C LEU A 183 -12.26 0.41 0.24
N ILE A 184 -13.59 0.43 0.35
CA ILE A 184 -14.50 0.38 -0.80
C ILE A 184 -14.37 1.64 -1.66
N GLN A 185 -14.33 2.83 -1.03
CA GLN A 185 -14.19 4.09 -1.75
C GLN A 185 -12.85 4.19 -2.47
N SER A 186 -11.78 3.78 -1.82
CA SER A 186 -10.43 3.81 -2.41
C SER A 186 -10.29 2.94 -3.64
N MET A 187 -10.91 1.75 -3.65
CA MET A 187 -10.92 0.90 -4.85
C MET A 187 -11.64 1.54 -6.03
N LYS A 188 -12.67 2.33 -5.77
CA LYS A 188 -13.45 3.02 -6.82
C LYS A 188 -12.74 4.27 -7.34
N GLU A 189 -12.01 4.97 -6.46
CA GLU A 189 -11.46 6.29 -6.77
C GLU A 189 -10.00 6.28 -7.21
N VAL A 190 -9.25 5.19 -7.01
CA VAL A 190 -7.86 5.13 -7.48
C VAL A 190 -7.80 5.30 -9.00
N ARG A 191 -7.10 6.34 -9.45
CA ARG A 191 -6.95 6.71 -10.86
C ARG A 191 -5.60 6.20 -11.35
N LEU A 192 -5.62 5.30 -12.31
CA LEU A 192 -4.41 4.75 -12.92
C LEU A 192 -4.20 5.43 -14.30
N ALA A 193 -2.99 6.01 -14.53
CA ALA A 193 -2.58 6.68 -15.76
C ALA A 193 -1.16 6.25 -16.20
#